data_fb1d97a378efbcf27254d7f636b5c4f5
#
_entry.id   fb1d97a378efbcf27254d7f636b5c4f5
#
_cell.length_a   1.000
_cell.length_b   1.000
_cell.length_c   1.000
_cell.angle_alpha   90.00
_cell.angle_beta   90.00
_cell.angle_gamma   90.00
#
_symmetry.space_group_name_H-M   'P 1'
#
loop_
_entity.id
_entity.type
_entity.pdbx_description
1 polymer ?
#
loop_
_entity_poly.entity_id
_entity_poly.type
_entity_poly.pdbx_seq_one_letter_code
_entity_poly.pdbx_strand_id
1 'polypeptide(L)'
;MTDKRIDSPLADDDGDAIKRITSARFAELDKSTVTLLDLREPDEVLVHGLDGAINIPFNKIGTRLSQVPNDKPVVVFCRVGDWSEQVTEILADRGYDAINLDGGFQAYREYLASLPQQRENDVDDGDARPEKQAKGS
;
A
#
# COMPACT_ATOMS: atom_id res chain seq x y z
N MET A 1 7.38 28.04 -6.31
CA MET A 1 7.82 26.82 -6.85
C MET A 1 6.72 25.78 -6.75
N THR A 2 6.65 24.98 -7.68
CA THR A 2 5.63 23.95 -7.68
C THR A 2 5.97 22.89 -6.67
N ASP A 3 5.01 22.60 -5.83
CA ASP A 3 5.14 21.51 -4.91
C ASP A 3 4.95 20.22 -5.68
N LYS A 4 5.94 19.35 -5.65
CA LYS A 4 5.85 18.10 -6.37
C LYS A 4 4.68 17.25 -5.92
N ARG A 5 4.30 17.39 -4.66
CA ARG A 5 3.19 16.59 -4.14
C ARG A 5 1.86 17.03 -4.73
N ILE A 6 1.73 18.30 -5.04
CA ILE A 6 0.50 18.79 -5.66
C ILE A 6 0.34 18.19 -7.04
N ASP A 7 1.45 18.06 -7.73
CA ASP A 7 1.43 17.52 -9.09
C ASP A 7 1.48 16.00 -9.14
N SER A 8 1.55 15.38 -7.99
CA SER A 8 1.73 13.94 -7.94
C SER A 8 0.49 13.21 -8.46
N PRO A 9 0.64 12.28 -9.39
CA PRO A 9 -0.49 11.46 -9.81
C PRO A 9 -0.81 10.36 -8.80
N LEU A 10 -0.03 10.26 -7.72
CA LEU A 10 -0.16 9.16 -6.78
C LEU A 10 -1.35 9.32 -5.84
N ALA A 11 -1.73 10.55 -5.52
CA ALA A 11 -2.67 10.77 -4.44
C ALA A 11 -3.61 11.91 -4.76
N ASP A 12 -4.77 11.86 -4.11
CA ASP A 12 -5.70 12.97 -4.11
C ASP A 12 -5.33 13.88 -2.96
N ASP A 13 -5.33 15.18 -3.25
CA ASP A 13 -4.98 16.16 -2.25
C ASP A 13 -6.25 16.93 -1.90
N ASP A 14 -6.72 16.77 -0.67
CA ASP A 14 -7.91 17.47 -0.23
C ASP A 14 -7.57 18.62 0.68
N GLY A 15 -6.48 19.27 0.42
CA GLY A 15 -6.13 20.53 1.06
C GLY A 15 -5.48 20.33 2.41
N ASP A 16 -6.23 20.53 3.46
CA ASP A 16 -5.69 20.45 4.82
C ASP A 16 -5.52 19.05 5.31
N ALA A 17 -6.19 18.09 4.66
CA ALA A 17 -6.14 16.72 5.12
C ALA A 17 -4.87 16.04 4.61
N ILE A 18 -4.60 14.87 5.15
CA ILE A 18 -3.49 14.06 4.67
C ILE A 18 -3.76 13.63 3.24
N LYS A 19 -2.69 13.33 2.53
CA LYS A 19 -2.81 12.79 1.19
C LYS A 19 -3.24 11.33 1.25
N ARG A 20 -4.04 10.92 0.29
CA ARG A 20 -4.61 9.58 0.26
C ARG A 20 -4.47 9.00 -1.14
N ILE A 21 -4.41 7.67 -1.19
CA ILE A 21 -4.42 6.96 -2.46
C ILE A 21 -5.41 5.81 -2.33
N THR A 22 -6.21 5.61 -3.36
CA THR A 22 -7.18 4.51 -3.38
C THR A 22 -6.49 3.20 -3.72
N SER A 23 -7.16 2.10 -3.41
CA SER A 23 -6.66 0.78 -3.79
C SER A 23 -6.45 0.68 -5.30
N ALA A 24 -7.38 1.24 -6.07
CA ALA A 24 -7.28 1.15 -7.54
C ALA A 24 -6.06 1.87 -8.06
N ARG A 25 -5.81 3.09 -7.58
CA ARG A 25 -4.64 3.84 -8.02
C ARG A 25 -3.36 3.21 -7.52
N PHE A 26 -3.38 2.69 -6.30
CA PHE A 26 -2.22 2.03 -5.75
C PHE A 26 -1.86 0.79 -6.56
N ALA A 27 -2.87 0.05 -7.04
CA ALA A 27 -2.62 -1.14 -7.84
C ALA A 27 -1.90 -0.81 -9.15
N GLU A 28 -2.15 0.38 -9.70
CA GLU A 28 -1.53 0.80 -10.96
C GLU A 28 -0.17 1.44 -10.76
N LEU A 29 0.19 1.73 -9.53
CA LEU A 29 1.42 2.43 -9.22
C LEU A 29 2.63 1.52 -9.38
N ASP A 30 3.69 2.07 -9.96
CA ASP A 30 5.00 1.41 -9.96
C ASP A 30 5.57 1.56 -8.55
N LYS A 31 5.55 0.47 -7.81
CA LYS A 31 5.86 0.54 -6.39
C LYS A 31 7.33 0.78 -6.11
N SER A 32 8.19 0.68 -7.13
CA SER A 32 9.58 1.04 -6.96
C SER A 32 9.80 2.54 -6.84
N THR A 33 8.77 3.33 -7.18
CA THR A 33 8.87 4.79 -7.10
C THR A 33 8.51 5.34 -5.73
N VAL A 34 8.09 4.48 -4.81
CA VAL A 34 7.68 4.91 -3.46
C VAL A 34 8.31 3.99 -2.43
N THR A 35 8.30 4.45 -1.20
CA THR A 35 8.60 3.60 -0.05
C THR A 35 7.27 3.08 0.48
N LEU A 36 7.19 1.80 0.76
CA LEU A 36 5.99 1.20 1.34
C LEU A 36 6.25 0.98 2.83
N LEU A 37 5.38 1.55 3.66
CA LEU A 37 5.51 1.42 5.11
C LEU A 37 4.30 0.68 5.65
N ASP A 38 4.55 -0.52 6.15
CA ASP A 38 3.52 -1.43 6.64
C ASP A 38 3.52 -1.41 8.16
N LEU A 39 2.41 -0.99 8.74
CA LEU A 39 2.30 -0.84 10.20
C LEU A 39 1.67 -2.03 10.89
N ARG A 40 1.41 -3.12 10.14
CA ARG A 40 0.77 -4.30 10.72
C ARG A 40 1.75 -5.09 11.57
N GLU A 41 1.23 -6.07 12.28
CA GLU A 41 2.09 -6.94 13.09
C GLU A 41 2.93 -7.83 12.18
N PRO A 42 4.15 -8.19 12.59
CA PRO A 42 5.02 -8.98 11.73
C PRO A 42 4.43 -10.32 11.29
N ASP A 43 3.63 -10.98 12.13
CA ASP A 43 3.01 -12.25 11.74
C ASP A 43 2.00 -12.05 10.62
N GLU A 44 1.29 -10.92 10.60
CA GLU A 44 0.38 -10.63 9.51
C GLU A 44 1.14 -10.44 8.21
N VAL A 45 2.27 -9.75 8.29
CA VAL A 45 3.10 -9.48 7.12
C VAL A 45 3.67 -10.77 6.56
N LEU A 46 4.03 -11.71 7.42
CA LEU A 46 4.56 -12.99 6.97
C LEU A 46 3.54 -13.79 6.17
N VAL A 47 2.27 -13.66 6.52
CA VAL A 47 1.22 -14.39 5.81
C VAL A 47 0.91 -13.73 4.48
N HIS A 48 0.71 -12.41 4.50
CA HIS A 48 0.44 -11.62 3.30
C HIS A 48 1.09 -10.27 3.44
N GLY A 49 2.07 -10.00 2.62
CA GLY A 49 2.76 -8.71 2.64
C GLY A 49 3.07 -8.25 1.24
N LEU A 50 3.61 -7.06 1.13
CA LEU A 50 4.05 -6.50 -0.15
C LEU A 50 5.56 -6.56 -0.21
N ASP A 51 6.06 -6.99 -1.34
CA ASP A 51 7.51 -7.10 -1.54
C ASP A 51 8.16 -5.74 -1.35
N GLY A 52 9.24 -5.72 -0.60
CA GLY A 52 10.01 -4.50 -0.41
C GLY A 52 9.46 -3.55 0.61
N ALA A 53 8.33 -3.86 1.24
CA ALA A 53 7.78 -2.97 2.26
C ALA A 53 8.63 -3.01 3.52
N ILE A 54 8.74 -1.86 4.15
CA ILE A 54 9.36 -1.75 5.46
C ILE A 54 8.27 -2.00 6.48
N ASN A 55 8.48 -2.97 7.36
CA ASN A 55 7.49 -3.28 8.39
C ASN A 55 7.92 -2.69 9.72
N ILE A 56 7.17 -1.72 10.18
CA ILE A 56 7.34 -1.15 11.51
C ILE A 56 5.97 -1.18 12.16
N PRO A 57 5.72 -2.08 13.11
CA PRO A 57 4.41 -2.15 13.74
C PRO A 57 3.99 -0.82 14.34
N PHE A 58 2.70 -0.56 14.31
CA PHE A 58 2.16 0.74 14.75
C PHE A 58 2.68 1.14 16.13
N ASN A 59 2.73 0.18 17.06
CA ASN A 59 3.13 0.50 18.42
C ASN A 59 4.62 0.75 18.57
N LYS A 60 5.39 0.60 17.50
CA LYS A 60 6.83 0.86 17.55
C LYS A 60 7.25 2.03 16.67
N ILE A 61 6.30 2.60 15.94
CA ILE A 61 6.66 3.64 14.96
C ILE A 61 7.26 4.87 15.64
N GLY A 62 6.78 5.19 16.84
CA GLY A 62 7.25 6.38 17.54
C GLY A 62 8.74 6.38 17.83
N THR A 63 9.33 5.20 18.02
CA THR A 63 10.76 5.10 18.28
C THR A 63 11.56 4.71 17.06
N ARG A 64 10.90 4.46 15.93
CA ARG A 64 11.58 3.98 14.73
C ARG A 64 11.33 4.84 13.50
N LEU A 65 10.80 6.05 13.69
CA LEU A 65 10.54 6.93 12.56
C LEU A 65 11.78 7.19 11.73
N SER A 66 12.94 7.26 12.37
CA SER A 66 14.18 7.53 11.66
C SER A 66 14.57 6.40 10.70
N GLN A 67 13.95 5.24 10.82
CA GLN A 67 14.21 4.14 9.91
C GLN A 67 13.47 4.28 8.58
N VAL A 68 12.54 5.23 8.48
CA VAL A 68 11.78 5.44 7.26
C VAL A 68 12.57 6.39 6.35
N PRO A 69 12.96 5.93 5.15
CA PRO A 69 13.69 6.81 4.24
C PRO A 69 12.83 7.99 3.78
N ASN A 70 13.47 9.09 3.46
CA ASN A 70 12.78 10.30 3.02
C ASN A 70 13.22 10.72 1.63
N ASP A 71 13.61 9.78 0.79
CA ASP A 71 14.06 10.07 -0.56
C ASP A 71 12.96 9.89 -1.60
N LYS A 72 11.84 9.27 -1.21
CA LYS A 72 10.70 9.01 -2.09
C LYS A 72 9.42 9.22 -1.30
N PRO A 73 8.29 9.39 -2.00
CA PRO A 73 7.02 9.40 -1.29
C PRO A 73 6.83 8.10 -0.52
N VAL A 74 6.16 8.19 0.62
CA VAL A 74 5.95 7.05 1.49
C VAL A 74 4.47 6.71 1.51
N VAL A 75 4.10 5.53 1.05
CA VAL A 75 2.73 5.05 1.16
C VAL A 75 2.63 4.27 2.46
N VAL A 76 1.77 4.74 3.34
CA VAL A 76 1.63 4.20 4.69
C VAL A 76 0.34 3.39 4.75
N PHE A 77 0.42 2.18 5.28
CA PHE A 77 -0.78 1.37 5.40
C PHE A 77 -0.74 0.48 6.63
N CYS A 78 -1.93 0.18 7.12
CA CYS A 78 -2.15 -0.82 8.15
C CYS A 78 -3.22 -1.76 7.63
N ARG A 79 -3.89 -2.50 8.51
CA ARG A 79 -4.89 -3.45 8.02
C ARG A 79 -6.08 -2.75 7.40
N VAL A 80 -6.64 -1.72 8.07
CA VAL A 80 -7.88 -1.09 7.62
C VAL A 80 -7.78 0.43 7.42
N GLY A 81 -6.64 1.03 7.72
CA GLY A 81 -6.44 2.45 7.40
C GLY A 81 -6.48 3.42 8.57
N ASP A 82 -6.97 2.99 9.73
CA ASP A 82 -7.13 3.91 10.87
C ASP A 82 -5.79 4.37 11.44
N TRP A 83 -4.93 3.43 11.76
CA TRP A 83 -3.64 3.75 12.33
C TRP A 83 -2.74 4.44 11.33
N SER A 84 -2.85 4.04 10.07
CA SER A 84 -1.98 4.61 9.05
C SER A 84 -2.31 6.07 8.80
N GLU A 85 -3.57 6.49 9.01
CA GLU A 85 -3.88 7.91 8.90
C GLU A 85 -3.09 8.73 9.90
N GLN A 86 -3.02 8.24 11.13
CA GLN A 86 -2.27 8.95 12.18
C GLN A 86 -0.79 9.03 11.85
N VAL A 87 -0.22 7.93 11.39
CA VAL A 87 1.20 7.90 11.06
C VAL A 87 1.49 8.77 9.83
N THR A 88 0.58 8.76 8.86
CA THR A 88 0.73 9.62 7.69
C THR A 88 0.82 11.08 8.10
N GLU A 89 -0.02 11.49 9.03
CA GLU A 89 -0.01 12.86 9.52
C GLU A 89 1.31 13.18 10.23
N ILE A 90 1.78 12.26 11.08
CA ILE A 90 3.03 12.45 11.80
C ILE A 90 4.19 12.59 10.81
N LEU A 91 4.23 11.74 9.81
CA LEU A 91 5.30 11.80 8.82
C LEU A 91 5.23 13.09 8.02
N ALA A 92 4.03 13.50 7.62
CA ALA A 92 3.87 14.75 6.87
C ALA A 92 4.37 15.93 7.70
N ASP A 93 4.08 15.94 8.99
CA ASP A 93 4.56 17.01 9.88
C ASP A 93 6.07 17.02 9.97
N ARG A 94 6.71 15.92 9.68
CA ARG A 94 8.17 15.81 9.73
C ARG A 94 8.82 15.99 8.37
N GLY A 95 8.06 16.42 7.38
CA GLY A 95 8.62 16.75 6.07
C GLY A 95 8.58 15.61 5.06
N TYR A 96 7.95 14.49 5.40
CA TYR A 96 7.81 13.40 4.43
C TYR A 96 6.66 13.70 3.47
N ASP A 97 6.78 13.18 2.26
CA ASP A 97 5.66 13.15 1.33
C ASP A 97 4.89 11.86 1.62
N ALA A 98 4.05 11.89 2.66
CA ALA A 98 3.39 10.70 3.17
C ALA A 98 1.97 10.63 2.62
N ILE A 99 1.56 9.41 2.25
CA ILE A 99 0.29 9.15 1.57
C ILE A 99 -0.36 7.95 2.26
N ASN A 100 -1.60 8.10 2.69
CA ASN A 100 -2.32 7.00 3.32
C ASN A 100 -2.99 6.12 2.28
N LEU A 101 -2.81 4.82 2.39
CA LEU A 101 -3.55 3.88 1.54
C LEU A 101 -4.94 3.70 2.14
N ASP A 102 -5.93 4.28 1.48
CA ASP A 102 -7.30 4.26 1.98
C ASP A 102 -7.84 2.84 2.07
N GLY A 103 -8.45 2.54 3.19
CA GLY A 103 -8.99 1.22 3.46
C GLY A 103 -7.94 0.19 3.84
N GLY A 104 -6.67 0.55 3.76
CA GLY A 104 -5.57 -0.29 4.19
C GLY A 104 -5.34 -1.50 3.30
N PHE A 105 -4.55 -2.41 3.81
CA PHE A 105 -4.17 -3.60 3.06
C PHE A 105 -5.38 -4.49 2.77
N GLN A 106 -6.35 -4.51 3.67
CA GLN A 106 -7.55 -5.32 3.47
C GLN A 106 -8.33 -4.85 2.25
N ALA A 107 -8.58 -3.54 2.13
CA ALA A 107 -9.30 -3.01 0.98
C ALA A 107 -8.52 -3.25 -0.31
N TYR A 108 -7.21 -3.13 -0.25
CA TYR A 108 -6.39 -3.37 -1.42
C TYR A 108 -6.50 -4.83 -1.88
N ARG A 109 -6.46 -5.77 -0.95
CA ARG A 109 -6.61 -7.18 -1.30
C ARG A 109 -8.00 -7.48 -1.85
N GLU A 110 -9.02 -6.86 -1.28
CA GLU A 110 -10.39 -7.03 -1.77
C GLU A 110 -10.54 -6.46 -3.17
N TYR A 111 -9.90 -5.32 -3.41
CA TYR A 111 -9.91 -4.72 -4.74
C TYR A 111 -9.28 -5.67 -5.76
N LEU A 112 -8.11 -6.21 -5.44
CA LEU A 112 -7.44 -7.13 -6.36
C LEU A 112 -8.29 -8.36 -6.63
N ALA A 113 -8.96 -8.88 -5.61
CA ALA A 113 -9.80 -10.06 -5.77
C ALA A 113 -11.04 -9.78 -6.60
N SER A 114 -11.45 -8.52 -6.68
CA SER A 114 -12.64 -8.13 -7.43
C SER A 114 -12.37 -7.92 -8.92
N LEU A 115 -11.10 -7.86 -9.31
CA LEU A 115 -10.76 -7.62 -10.70
C LEU A 115 -11.06 -8.85 -11.55
N PRO A 116 -11.42 -8.67 -12.83
CA PRO A 116 -11.61 -9.82 -13.72
C PRO A 116 -10.33 -10.62 -13.79
N GLN A 117 -10.48 -11.94 -13.81
CA GLN A 117 -9.31 -12.81 -13.91
C GLN A 117 -8.80 -12.78 -15.33
N GLN A 118 -7.60 -12.47 -15.47
CA GLN A 118 -6.98 -12.43 -16.79
C GLN A 118 -6.41 -13.76 -17.11
N ARG A 119 -6.31 -14.32 -16.19
CA ARG A 119 -5.70 -15.44 -16.24
C ARG A 119 -6.23 -16.60 -16.65
N GLU A 120 -6.74 -16.12 -16.93
CA GLU A 120 -7.18 -16.82 -17.15
C GLU A 120 -7.13 -17.28 -17.91
N ASN A 121 -6.57 -16.57 -18.23
CA ASN A 121 -6.33 -16.90 -18.77
C ASN A 121 -5.86 -17.38 -18.98
N ASP A 122 -5.43 -17.06 -18.76
CA ASP A 122 -4.95 -17.50 -18.66
C ASP A 122 -4.84 -18.44 -18.74
N VAL A 123 -4.73 -18.57 -18.92
CA VAL A 123 -4.71 -19.44 -18.61
C VAL A 123 -4.59 -20.43 -18.70
N ASP A 124 -4.38 -20.42 -18.77
CA ASP A 124 -4.34 -21.27 -18.41
C ASP A 124 -4.25 -22.16 -18.38
N ASP A 125 -4.04 -22.14 -18.56
CA ASP A 125 -4.01 -22.95 -18.06
C ASP A 125 -4.07 -23.71 -17.88
N GLY A 126 -3.98 -23.73 -18.17
CA GLY A 126 -4.08 -24.36 -17.40
C GLY A 126 -4.19 -24.88 -17.19
N ASP A 127 -4.11 -25.03 -17.44
CA ASP A 127 -4.36 -25.61 -16.71
C ASP A 127 -4.51 -26.01 -16.24
N ALA A 128 -4.49 -25.83 -16.53
CA ALA A 128 -4.72 -26.03 -15.60
C ALA A 128 -4.96 -26.40 -15.04
N ARG A 129 -5.01 -26.53 -15.13
CA ARG A 129 -5.31 -26.86 -14.14
C ARG A 129 -5.74 -27.12 -13.68
N PRO A 130 -5.99 -27.17 -14.17
CA PRO A 130 -6.51 -27.37 -13.33
C PRO A 130 -6.79 -27.57 -12.90
N GLU A 131 -6.69 -27.24 -13.00
CA GLU A 131 -6.92 -27.26 -12.19
C GLU A 131 -7.15 -27.34 -11.64
N LYS A 132 -7.15 -27.12 -11.98
CA LYS A 132 -7.33 -27.18 -11.25
C LYS A 132 -7.64 -27.30 -10.75
N GLN A 133 -7.64 -27.20 -11.26
CA GLN A 133 -7.88 -27.33 -10.63
C GLN A 133 -8.04 -27.45 -10.09
N ALA A 134 -8.16 -27.37 -10.88
CA ALA A 134 -8.28 -27.50 -10.28
C ALA A 134 -8.43 -27.62 -10.09
N LYS A 135 -8.62 -27.66 -10.34
CA LYS A 135 -8.68 -27.75 -9.92
C LYS A 135 -8.67 -27.68 -9.58
N GLY A 136 -8.58 -27.28 -10.61
CA GLY A 136 -8.46 -27.12 -10.07
C GLY A 136 -8.45 -26.98 -10.05
N SER A 137 -8.45 -26.95 -10.35
CA SER A 137 -8.44 -26.84 -9.94
C SER A 137 -8.40 -26.85 -9.63
#